data_123d01c5ee3334b9ce5ead3865815ed6
#
_entry.id   123d01c5ee3334b9ce5ead3865815ed6
#
_cell.length_a   1.000
_cell.length_b   1.000
_cell.length_c   1.000
_cell.angle_alpha   90.00
_cell.angle_beta   90.00
_cell.angle_gamma   90.00
#
_symmetry.space_group_name_H-M   'P 1'
#
loop_
_entity.id
_entity.type
_entity.pdbx_description
1 polymer ?
#
loop_
_entity_poly.entity_id
_entity_poly.type
_entity_poly.pdbx_seq_one_letter_code
_entity_poly.pdbx_strand_id
1 'polypeptide(L)'
;MVSPVRAMMERTEVQYEYIDILRDSQARNRVREINHGNQSVPTLVFPDGSTLTEPSLSELQLKLEGLGYEVPTATWLDWLQMILENPTLRLFGIIFLVLGIVNRTPTLLVLGVLFMVGGLLLGRLRRKLQGSP
;
A
#
# COMPACT_ATOMS: atom_id res chain seq x y z
N MET A 1 -7.56 11.11 -2.91
CA MET A 1 -6.72 10.26 -2.04
C MET A 1 -7.48 8.96 -1.78
N VAL A 2 -6.94 7.81 -2.13
CA VAL A 2 -7.62 6.52 -1.92
C VAL A 2 -7.48 6.15 -0.45
N SER A 3 -8.59 5.76 0.20
CA SER A 3 -8.57 5.28 1.59
C SER A 3 -7.67 4.03 1.71
N PRO A 4 -6.87 3.87 2.78
CA PRO A 4 -6.05 2.67 3.00
C PRO A 4 -6.86 1.37 2.98
N VAL A 5 -8.08 1.41 3.50
CA VAL A 5 -9.04 0.29 3.44
C VAL A 5 -9.37 -0.10 2.01
N ARG A 6 -9.69 0.88 1.16
CA ARG A 6 -9.97 0.64 -0.25
C ARG A 6 -8.76 0.10 -1.00
N ALA A 7 -7.58 0.64 -0.73
CA ALA A 7 -6.34 0.15 -1.33
C ALA A 7 -6.03 -1.31 -0.96
N MET A 8 -6.36 -1.73 0.26
CA MET A 8 -6.24 -3.14 0.67
C MET A 8 -7.24 -4.03 -0.07
N MET A 9 -8.52 -3.63 -0.16
CA MET A 9 -9.55 -4.38 -0.89
C MET A 9 -9.18 -4.58 -2.36
N GLU A 10 -8.66 -3.54 -3.01
CA GLU A 10 -8.20 -3.61 -4.41
C GLU A 10 -7.01 -4.55 -4.59
N ARG A 11 -6.07 -4.59 -3.64
CA ARG A 11 -4.91 -5.51 -3.68
C ARG A 11 -5.28 -6.97 -3.44
N THR A 12 -6.33 -7.21 -2.68
CA THR A 12 -6.81 -8.56 -2.32
C THR A 12 -7.75 -9.12 -3.40
N GLU A 13 -8.00 -8.36 -4.48
CA GLU A 13 -8.91 -8.72 -5.57
C GLU A 13 -10.33 -9.08 -5.09
N VAL A 14 -10.73 -8.56 -3.93
CA VAL A 14 -12.07 -8.73 -3.38
C VAL A 14 -13.04 -7.93 -4.23
N GLN A 15 -14.07 -8.61 -4.73
CA GLN A 15 -15.18 -7.92 -5.38
C GLN A 15 -16.03 -7.22 -4.31
N TYR A 16 -16.16 -5.91 -4.42
CA TYR A 16 -16.97 -5.11 -3.51
C TYR A 16 -17.73 -4.04 -4.25
N GLU A 17 -18.87 -3.66 -3.69
CA GLU A 17 -19.66 -2.53 -4.13
C GLU A 17 -19.34 -1.32 -3.24
N TYR A 18 -18.98 -0.20 -3.86
CA TYR A 18 -18.77 1.05 -3.14
C TYR A 18 -20.02 1.92 -3.21
N ILE A 19 -20.60 2.24 -2.06
CA ILE A 19 -21.79 3.05 -1.95
C ILE A 19 -21.45 4.36 -1.22
N ASP A 20 -21.74 5.49 -1.87
CA ASP A 20 -21.56 6.82 -1.27
C ASP A 20 -22.81 7.19 -0.45
N ILE A 21 -22.69 7.14 0.87
CA ILE A 21 -23.78 7.45 1.79
C ILE A 21 -24.23 8.91 1.75
N LEU A 22 -23.48 9.82 1.12
CA LEU A 22 -23.91 11.20 0.91
C LEU A 22 -24.94 11.29 -0.21
N ARG A 23 -24.88 10.36 -1.17
CA ARG A 23 -25.78 10.31 -2.34
C ARG A 23 -26.91 9.30 -2.19
N ASP A 24 -26.71 8.28 -1.36
CA ASP A 24 -27.70 7.22 -1.11
C ASP A 24 -28.25 7.30 0.31
N SER A 25 -29.54 7.68 0.41
CA SER A 25 -30.22 7.81 1.69
C SER A 25 -30.53 6.46 2.36
N GLN A 26 -30.74 5.39 1.57
CA GLN A 26 -30.98 4.05 2.12
C GLN A 26 -29.69 3.49 2.72
N ALA A 27 -28.57 3.61 1.99
CA ALA A 27 -27.26 3.21 2.50
C ALA A 27 -26.87 4.01 3.76
N ARG A 28 -27.18 5.31 3.80
CA ARG A 28 -26.97 6.14 5.00
C ARG A 28 -27.75 5.64 6.20
N ASN A 29 -29.02 5.30 6.02
CA ASN A 29 -29.84 4.74 7.10
C ASN A 29 -29.31 3.40 7.55
N ARG A 30 -28.88 2.54 6.62
CA ARG A 30 -28.26 1.26 6.93
C ARG A 30 -26.98 1.42 7.77
N VAL A 31 -26.12 2.37 7.41
CA VAL A 31 -24.90 2.69 8.19
C VAL A 31 -25.26 3.15 9.61
N ARG A 32 -26.32 3.96 9.77
CA ARG A 32 -26.81 4.38 11.09
C ARG A 32 -27.33 3.21 11.92
N GLU A 33 -28.07 2.30 11.32
CA GLU A 33 -28.55 1.08 12.00
C GLU A 33 -27.38 0.24 12.53
N ILE A 34 -26.36 0.01 11.69
CA ILE A 34 -25.17 -0.76 12.05
C ILE A 34 -24.38 -0.06 13.17
N ASN A 35 -24.26 1.26 13.11
CA ASN A 35 -23.41 2.05 14.01
C ASN A 35 -24.19 2.75 15.13
N HIS A 36 -25.33 2.21 15.53
CA HIS A 36 -26.14 2.73 16.65
C HIS A 36 -26.46 4.24 16.55
N GLY A 37 -26.80 4.69 15.34
CA GLY A 37 -27.15 6.08 15.03
C GLY A 37 -26.03 6.93 14.46
N ASN A 38 -24.77 6.48 14.50
CA ASN A 38 -23.62 7.20 13.94
C ASN A 38 -23.47 6.95 12.43
N GLN A 39 -22.87 7.92 11.73
CA GLN A 39 -22.53 7.81 10.30
C GLN A 39 -21.04 7.56 10.11
N SER A 40 -20.48 6.63 10.86
CA SER A 40 -19.05 6.29 10.76
C SER A 40 -18.70 5.64 9.41
N VAL A 41 -17.62 6.07 8.80
CA VAL A 41 -17.14 5.55 7.51
C VAL A 41 -15.61 5.37 7.53
N PRO A 42 -15.12 4.32 6.91
CA PRO A 42 -15.84 3.30 6.14
C PRO A 42 -16.56 2.29 7.03
N THR A 43 -17.76 1.89 6.66
CA THR A 43 -18.47 0.76 7.24
C THR A 43 -18.50 -0.35 6.18
N LEU A 44 -17.97 -1.52 6.53
CA LEU A 44 -17.91 -2.69 5.66
C LEU A 44 -18.96 -3.69 6.10
N VAL A 45 -19.68 -4.27 5.15
CA VAL A 45 -20.65 -5.35 5.37
C VAL A 45 -20.18 -6.55 4.56
N PHE A 46 -20.02 -7.68 5.23
CA PHE A 46 -19.52 -8.92 4.62
C PHE A 46 -20.66 -9.87 4.26
N PRO A 47 -20.44 -10.83 3.34
CA PRO A 47 -21.45 -11.81 2.93
C PRO A 47 -21.94 -12.69 4.08
N ASP A 48 -21.12 -12.89 5.12
CA ASP A 48 -21.49 -13.63 6.34
C ASP A 48 -22.38 -12.82 7.30
N GLY A 49 -22.76 -11.60 6.92
CA GLY A 49 -23.57 -10.67 7.73
C GLY A 49 -22.78 -9.89 8.79
N SER A 50 -21.49 -10.17 8.95
CA SER A 50 -20.65 -9.40 9.87
C SER A 50 -20.33 -8.01 9.33
N THR A 51 -20.01 -7.09 10.24
CA THR A 51 -19.70 -5.70 9.89
C THR A 51 -18.41 -5.24 10.54
N LEU A 52 -17.69 -4.35 9.88
CA LEU A 52 -16.55 -3.63 10.44
C LEU A 52 -16.74 -2.13 10.20
N THR A 53 -16.63 -1.34 11.26
CA THR A 53 -16.75 0.12 11.21
C THR A 53 -15.41 0.75 11.53
N GLU A 54 -14.93 1.61 10.64
CA GLU A 54 -13.64 2.27 10.75
C GLU A 54 -12.48 1.29 11.09
N PRO A 55 -12.39 0.13 10.39
CA PRO A 55 -11.44 -0.89 10.76
C PRO A 55 -10.00 -0.42 10.57
N SER A 56 -9.14 -0.85 11.47
CA SER A 56 -7.69 -0.83 11.21
C SER A 56 -7.36 -1.80 10.07
N LEU A 57 -6.20 -1.59 9.42
CA LEU A 57 -5.77 -2.48 8.34
C LEU A 57 -5.55 -3.92 8.83
N SER A 58 -5.10 -4.09 10.07
CA SER A 58 -4.91 -5.40 10.69
C SER A 58 -6.23 -6.14 10.95
N GLU A 59 -7.27 -5.44 11.41
CA GLU A 59 -8.61 -6.04 11.58
C GLU A 59 -9.22 -6.45 10.26
N LEU A 60 -9.09 -5.60 9.23
CA LEU A 60 -9.55 -5.92 7.90
C LEU A 60 -8.81 -7.12 7.32
N GLN A 61 -7.48 -7.18 7.48
CA GLN A 61 -6.67 -8.29 7.03
C GLN A 61 -7.12 -9.60 7.66
N LEU A 62 -7.22 -9.66 8.99
CA LEU A 62 -7.68 -10.84 9.73
C LEU A 62 -9.07 -11.29 9.29
N LYS A 63 -9.96 -10.34 9.03
CA LYS A 63 -11.30 -10.67 8.54
C LYS A 63 -11.30 -11.26 7.15
N LEU A 64 -10.51 -10.69 6.22
CA LEU A 64 -10.40 -11.18 4.85
C LEU A 64 -9.74 -12.57 4.81
N GLU A 65 -8.67 -12.80 5.59
CA GLU A 65 -8.04 -14.10 5.74
C GLU A 65 -9.02 -15.15 6.30
N GLY A 66 -9.83 -14.76 7.29
CA GLY A 66 -10.89 -15.61 7.85
C GLY A 66 -11.99 -15.97 6.85
N LEU A 67 -12.20 -15.17 5.83
CA LEU A 67 -13.12 -15.43 4.72
C LEU A 67 -12.45 -16.20 3.55
N GLY A 68 -11.18 -16.56 3.68
CA GLY A 68 -10.43 -17.33 2.68
C GLY A 68 -9.77 -16.52 1.57
N TYR A 69 -9.69 -15.20 1.73
CA TYR A 69 -8.94 -14.35 0.79
C TYR A 69 -7.45 -14.33 1.16
N GLU A 70 -6.60 -14.45 0.14
CA GLU A 70 -5.16 -14.25 0.32
C GLU A 70 -4.86 -12.74 0.35
N VAL A 71 -4.57 -12.21 1.53
CA VAL A 71 -4.19 -10.81 1.68
C VAL A 71 -2.69 -10.67 1.46
N PRO A 72 -2.24 -9.97 0.40
CA PRO A 72 -0.83 -9.76 0.17
C PRO A 72 -0.23 -8.97 1.33
N THR A 73 0.54 -9.63 2.17
CA THR A 73 1.33 -8.96 3.21
C THR A 73 2.47 -8.22 2.55
N ALA A 74 2.62 -6.92 2.89
CA ALA A 74 3.76 -6.15 2.42
C ALA A 74 5.04 -6.83 2.94
N THR A 75 5.79 -7.43 2.02
CA THR A 75 7.08 -8.03 2.32
C THR A 75 8.12 -6.93 2.54
N TRP A 76 9.20 -7.25 3.27
CA TRP A 76 10.35 -6.35 3.38
C TRP A 76 10.91 -5.93 1.99
N LEU A 77 10.69 -6.77 0.97
CA LEU A 77 11.02 -6.48 -0.42
C LEU A 77 10.17 -5.34 -1.00
N ASP A 78 8.87 -5.28 -0.68
CA ASP A 78 7.98 -4.20 -1.12
C ASP A 78 8.38 -2.86 -0.48
N TRP A 79 8.77 -2.91 0.79
CA TRP A 79 9.29 -1.75 1.50
C TRP A 79 10.62 -1.27 0.91
N LEU A 80 11.57 -2.18 0.64
CA LEU A 80 12.82 -1.86 -0.06
C LEU A 80 12.56 -1.26 -1.44
N GLN A 81 11.61 -1.82 -2.18
CA GLN A 81 11.24 -1.35 -3.51
C GLN A 81 10.65 0.06 -3.46
N MET A 82 9.75 0.33 -2.51
CA MET A 82 9.18 1.66 -2.29
C MET A 82 10.26 2.70 -1.98
N ILE A 83 11.27 2.35 -1.17
CA ILE A 83 12.41 3.21 -0.87
C ILE A 83 13.25 3.46 -2.13
N LEU A 84 13.60 2.43 -2.86
CA LEU A 84 14.51 2.54 -4.01
C LEU A 84 13.84 3.17 -5.26
N GLU A 85 12.53 3.09 -5.40
CA GLU A 85 11.77 3.78 -6.44
C GLU A 85 11.53 5.26 -6.12
N ASN A 86 11.77 5.69 -4.89
CA ASN A 86 11.57 7.08 -4.50
C ASN A 86 12.59 8.00 -5.21
N PRO A 87 12.15 8.98 -6.03
CA PRO A 87 13.06 9.86 -6.76
C PRO A 87 13.96 10.70 -5.84
N THR A 88 13.52 11.00 -4.63
CA THR A 88 14.33 11.70 -3.62
C THR A 88 15.58 10.89 -3.22
N LEU A 89 15.48 9.57 -3.12
CA LEU A 89 16.63 8.73 -2.78
C LEU A 89 17.66 8.63 -3.92
N ARG A 90 17.21 8.70 -5.17
CA ARG A 90 18.13 8.82 -6.32
C ARG A 90 18.91 10.13 -6.27
N LEU A 91 18.25 11.23 -5.88
CA LEU A 91 18.93 12.52 -5.66
C LEU A 91 19.99 12.41 -4.55
N PHE A 92 19.68 11.74 -3.43
CA PHE A 92 20.67 11.47 -2.39
C PHE A 92 21.84 10.63 -2.89
N GLY A 93 21.59 9.63 -3.72
CA GLY A 93 22.63 8.83 -4.39
C GLY A 93 23.59 9.70 -5.20
N ILE A 94 23.06 10.63 -5.99
CA ILE A 94 23.85 11.58 -6.77
C ILE A 94 24.66 12.54 -5.84
N ILE A 95 24.04 13.06 -4.80
CA ILE A 95 24.68 13.94 -3.83
C ILE A 95 25.85 13.22 -3.14
N PHE A 96 25.66 11.96 -2.71
CA PHE A 96 26.74 11.18 -2.10
C PHE A 96 27.87 10.88 -3.07
N LEU A 97 27.59 10.65 -4.34
CA LEU A 97 28.62 10.49 -5.36
C LEU A 97 29.44 11.76 -5.54
N VAL A 98 28.78 12.90 -5.69
CA VAL A 98 29.44 14.20 -5.85
C VAL A 98 30.31 14.52 -4.64
N LEU A 99 29.75 14.40 -3.41
CA LEU A 99 30.49 14.62 -2.18
C LEU A 99 31.64 13.64 -2.00
N GLY A 100 31.47 12.38 -2.39
CA GLY A 100 32.51 11.35 -2.34
C GLY A 100 33.69 11.69 -3.26
N ILE A 101 33.41 12.22 -4.47
CA ILE A 101 34.44 12.66 -5.40
C ILE A 101 35.17 13.90 -4.88
N VAL A 102 34.39 14.92 -4.42
CA VAL A 102 34.97 16.19 -3.95
C VAL A 102 35.83 15.99 -2.70
N ASN A 103 35.36 15.21 -1.73
CA ASN A 103 36.06 14.97 -0.46
C ASN A 103 37.02 13.77 -0.49
N ARG A 104 37.12 13.08 -1.64
CA ARG A 104 37.94 11.86 -1.81
C ARG A 104 37.66 10.79 -0.74
N THR A 105 36.38 10.65 -0.34
CA THR A 105 35.95 9.69 0.69
C THR A 105 35.36 8.45 0.02
N PRO A 106 36.04 7.30 0.06
CA PRO A 106 35.59 6.08 -0.64
C PRO A 106 34.25 5.55 -0.09
N THR A 107 33.96 5.78 1.19
CA THR A 107 32.68 5.37 1.82
C THR A 107 31.46 6.06 1.20
N LEU A 108 31.56 7.35 0.90
CA LEU A 108 30.47 8.10 0.26
C LEU A 108 30.27 7.68 -1.21
N LEU A 109 31.36 7.33 -1.91
CA LEU A 109 31.30 6.80 -3.27
C LEU A 109 30.56 5.47 -3.31
N VAL A 110 30.90 4.55 -2.39
CA VAL A 110 30.24 3.24 -2.29
C VAL A 110 28.75 3.39 -1.98
N LEU A 111 28.39 4.26 -1.06
CA LEU A 111 26.98 4.56 -0.73
C LEU A 111 26.23 5.14 -1.94
N GLY A 112 26.81 6.09 -2.65
CA GLY A 112 26.22 6.69 -3.85
C GLY A 112 25.96 5.64 -4.94
N VAL A 113 26.91 4.76 -5.20
CA VAL A 113 26.78 3.67 -6.17
C VAL A 113 25.70 2.67 -5.74
N LEU A 114 25.65 2.28 -4.46
CA LEU A 114 24.63 1.38 -3.91
C LEU A 114 23.22 1.93 -4.12
N PHE A 115 22.99 3.22 -3.85
CA PHE A 115 21.69 3.85 -4.07
C PHE A 115 21.31 3.92 -5.57
N MET A 116 22.25 4.16 -6.46
CA MET A 116 21.97 4.21 -7.91
C MET A 116 21.76 2.83 -8.51
N VAL A 117 22.62 1.86 -8.21
CA VAL A 117 22.57 0.50 -8.79
C VAL A 117 21.39 -0.28 -8.21
N GLY A 118 21.11 -0.13 -6.91
CA GLY A 118 19.96 -0.77 -6.26
C GLY A 118 18.63 -0.40 -6.92
N GLY A 119 18.42 0.88 -7.22
CA GLY A 119 17.21 1.34 -7.91
C GLY A 119 17.07 0.84 -9.35
N LEU A 120 18.20 0.67 -10.07
CA LEU A 120 18.20 0.19 -11.45
C LEU A 120 17.99 -1.34 -11.56
N LEU A 121 18.61 -2.12 -10.67
CA LEU A 121 18.51 -3.58 -10.69
C LEU A 121 17.10 -4.06 -10.33
N LEU A 122 16.48 -3.48 -9.30
CA LEU A 122 15.13 -3.82 -8.88
C LEU A 122 14.08 -3.44 -9.93
N GLY A 123 14.23 -2.29 -10.57
CA GLY A 123 13.36 -1.88 -11.68
C GLY A 123 13.45 -2.81 -12.91
N ARG A 124 14.60 -3.46 -13.12
CA ARG A 124 14.77 -4.47 -14.19
C ARG A 124 14.22 -5.84 -13.82
N LEU A 125 14.36 -6.27 -12.58
CA LEU A 125 13.80 -7.54 -12.08
C LEU A 125 12.27 -7.53 -12.16
N ARG A 126 11.63 -6.43 -11.77
CA ARG A 126 10.17 -6.28 -11.83
C ARG A 126 9.64 -6.42 -13.26
N ARG A 127 10.28 -5.78 -14.23
CA ARG A 127 9.87 -5.90 -15.63
C ARG A 127 9.98 -7.34 -16.16
N LYS A 128 10.91 -8.12 -15.65
CA LYS A 128 11.02 -9.56 -15.99
C LYS A 128 9.95 -10.42 -15.33
N LEU A 129 9.55 -10.11 -14.10
CA LEU A 129 8.55 -10.89 -13.37
C LEU A 129 7.10 -10.55 -13.80
N GLN A 130 6.85 -9.31 -14.22
CA GLN A 130 5.53 -8.88 -14.73
C GLN A 130 5.33 -9.13 -16.23
N GLY A 131 6.36 -9.51 -16.97
CA GLY A 131 6.32 -9.76 -18.40
C GLY A 131 6.29 -11.24 -18.80
N SER A 132 5.96 -12.15 -17.88
CA SER A 132 5.69 -13.56 -18.23
C SER A 132 4.18 -13.74 -18.40
N PRO A 133 3.73 -14.11 -19.63
CA PRO A 133 2.31 -14.36 -19.92
C PRO A 133 1.80 -15.61 -19.19
#